data_0ca48f45b350891100600446890b64b9
#
_entry.id   0ca48f45b350891100600446890b64b9
#
_cell.length_a   1.000
_cell.length_b   1.000
_cell.length_c   1.000
_cell.angle_alpha   90.00
_cell.angle_beta   90.00
_cell.angle_gamma   90.00
#
_symmetry.space_group_name_H-M   'P 1'
#
loop_
_entity.id
_entity.type
_entity.pdbx_description
1 polymer ?
#
loop_
_entity_poly.entity_id
_entity_poly.type
_entity_poly.pdbx_seq_one_letter_code
_entity_poly.pdbx_strand_id
1 'polypeptide(L)'
;LKTPSKLSGGQKQRVAVAGIIAMKPKCIILDEPTAMLDPNGRKEVIDTIMNLNKNEGITIVLITHYMDEAVKADRVVVMDNGKIMLDGTPREVFADVDKMKSLSLEVPQSTELVYELGLKTEQTVLNSDECAEVLYNYLMREN
;
A
#
# COMPACT_ATOMS: atom_id res chain seq x y z
N LEU A 1 15.96 0.46 -31.12
CA LEU A 1 14.94 -0.43 -30.53
C LEU A 1 15.66 -1.47 -29.69
N LYS A 2 15.36 -1.50 -28.38
CA LYS A 2 15.88 -2.56 -27.49
C LYS A 2 14.98 -3.79 -27.63
N THR A 3 15.59 -4.97 -27.79
CA THR A 3 14.84 -6.24 -27.75
C THR A 3 14.33 -6.51 -26.33
N PRO A 4 13.18 -7.19 -26.12
CA PRO A 4 12.63 -7.48 -24.79
C PRO A 4 13.61 -8.17 -23.84
N SER A 5 14.53 -8.98 -24.37
CA SER A 5 15.59 -9.67 -23.60
C SER A 5 16.62 -8.71 -22.99
N LYS A 6 16.78 -7.51 -23.52
CA LYS A 6 17.74 -6.49 -23.07
C LYS A 6 17.12 -5.48 -22.09
N LEU A 7 15.86 -5.64 -21.71
CA LEU A 7 15.19 -4.81 -20.71
C LEU A 7 15.56 -5.26 -19.31
N SER A 8 15.73 -4.28 -18.39
CA SER A 8 15.82 -4.56 -16.95
C SER A 8 14.51 -5.17 -16.44
N GLY A 9 14.54 -5.81 -15.25
CA GLY A 9 13.32 -6.37 -14.63
C GLY A 9 12.20 -5.35 -14.54
N GLY A 10 12.49 -4.16 -14.05
CA GLY A 10 11.52 -3.07 -13.95
C GLY A 10 11.01 -2.56 -15.30
N GLN A 11 11.85 -2.53 -16.33
CA GLN A 11 11.41 -2.17 -17.69
C GLN A 11 10.47 -3.23 -18.26
N LYS A 12 10.76 -4.52 -18.04
CA LYS A 12 9.87 -5.63 -18.46
C LYS A 12 8.52 -5.52 -17.78
N GLN A 13 8.50 -5.23 -16.48
CA GLN A 13 7.28 -5.10 -15.72
C GLN A 13 6.42 -3.91 -16.19
N ARG A 14 7.02 -2.75 -16.43
CA ARG A 14 6.30 -1.59 -17.00
C ARG A 14 5.72 -1.88 -18.39
N VAL A 15 6.43 -2.62 -19.23
CA VAL A 15 5.93 -3.04 -20.55
C VAL A 15 4.76 -4.01 -20.39
N ALA A 16 4.82 -4.96 -19.46
CA ALA A 16 3.71 -5.88 -19.18
C ALA A 16 2.46 -5.14 -18.69
N VAL A 17 2.62 -4.22 -17.74
CA VAL A 17 1.51 -3.36 -17.25
C VAL A 17 0.91 -2.55 -18.39
N ALA A 18 1.75 -1.91 -19.23
CA ALA A 18 1.27 -1.15 -20.39
C ALA A 18 0.50 -2.02 -21.41
N GLY A 19 0.93 -3.27 -21.60
CA GLY A 19 0.21 -4.24 -22.46
C GLY A 19 -1.17 -4.59 -21.91
N ILE A 20 -1.31 -4.77 -20.60
CA ILE A 20 -2.60 -5.04 -19.93
C ILE A 20 -3.52 -3.82 -20.07
N ILE A 21 -3.00 -2.62 -19.82
CA ILE A 21 -3.77 -1.37 -19.95
C ILE A 21 -4.32 -1.18 -21.37
N ALA A 22 -3.53 -1.53 -22.39
CA ALA A 22 -3.94 -1.40 -23.77
C ALA A 22 -5.19 -2.24 -24.12
N MET A 23 -5.48 -3.29 -23.36
CA MET A 23 -6.69 -4.11 -23.51
C MET A 23 -7.95 -3.48 -22.91
N LYS A 24 -7.82 -2.36 -22.17
CA LYS A 24 -8.91 -1.66 -21.45
C LYS A 24 -9.79 -2.60 -20.61
N PRO A 25 -9.22 -3.40 -19.71
CA PRO A 25 -10.00 -4.33 -18.90
C PRO A 25 -10.83 -3.59 -17.87
N LYS A 26 -11.90 -4.23 -17.38
CA LYS A 26 -12.69 -3.69 -16.27
C LYS A 26 -12.04 -3.92 -14.90
N CYS A 27 -11.18 -4.93 -14.79
CA CYS A 27 -10.46 -5.29 -13.57
C CYS A 27 -9.06 -5.78 -13.93
N ILE A 28 -8.09 -5.39 -13.11
CA ILE A 28 -6.69 -5.83 -13.19
C ILE A 28 -6.31 -6.43 -11.84
N ILE A 29 -5.73 -7.63 -11.87
CA ILE A 29 -5.14 -8.26 -10.68
C ILE A 29 -3.63 -8.21 -10.84
N LEU A 30 -2.94 -7.65 -9.87
CA LEU A 30 -1.49 -7.47 -9.83
C LEU A 30 -0.93 -8.18 -8.61
N ASP A 31 -0.09 -9.16 -8.85
CA ASP A 31 0.57 -9.94 -7.80
C ASP A 31 2.01 -9.43 -7.65
N GLU A 32 2.29 -8.79 -6.53
CA GLU A 32 3.56 -8.16 -6.17
C GLU A 32 4.21 -7.34 -7.31
N PRO A 33 3.49 -6.42 -7.96
CA PRO A 33 3.97 -5.76 -9.19
C PRO A 33 5.19 -4.87 -8.96
N THR A 34 5.57 -4.61 -7.73
CA THR A 34 6.64 -3.69 -7.35
C THR A 34 7.83 -4.37 -6.68
N ALA A 35 7.77 -5.69 -6.41
CA ALA A 35 8.76 -6.41 -5.62
C ALA A 35 10.21 -6.33 -6.15
N MET A 36 10.39 -6.17 -7.48
CA MET A 36 11.71 -6.10 -8.12
C MET A 36 12.13 -4.68 -8.53
N LEU A 37 11.46 -3.66 -7.99
CA LEU A 37 11.68 -2.26 -8.35
C LEU A 37 12.41 -1.52 -7.22
N ASP A 38 13.21 -0.54 -7.62
CA ASP A 38 13.74 0.47 -6.71
C ASP A 38 12.61 1.38 -6.20
N PRO A 39 12.82 2.17 -5.14
CA PRO A 39 11.76 3.01 -4.55
C PRO A 39 11.07 3.95 -5.55
N ASN A 40 11.85 4.53 -6.48
CA ASN A 40 11.28 5.41 -7.50
C ASN A 40 10.41 4.65 -8.49
N GLY A 41 10.89 3.48 -8.94
CA GLY A 41 10.12 2.61 -9.83
C GLY A 41 8.84 2.09 -9.19
N ARG A 42 8.86 1.77 -7.89
CA ARG A 42 7.65 1.40 -7.13
C ARG A 42 6.63 2.53 -7.13
N LYS A 43 7.08 3.74 -6.77
CA LYS A 43 6.21 4.92 -6.78
C LYS A 43 5.57 5.13 -8.15
N GLU A 44 6.34 5.10 -9.24
CA GLU A 44 5.82 5.28 -10.61
C GLU A 44 4.74 4.24 -10.97
N VAL A 45 4.94 2.98 -10.59
CA VAL A 45 3.97 1.90 -10.87
C VAL A 45 2.70 2.11 -10.05
N ILE A 46 2.81 2.39 -8.76
CA ILE A 46 1.65 2.64 -7.90
C ILE A 46 0.88 3.88 -8.35
N ASP A 47 1.57 4.98 -8.66
CA ASP A 47 0.92 6.19 -9.16
C ASP A 47 0.16 5.93 -10.48
N THR A 48 0.72 5.07 -11.36
CA THR A 48 0.07 4.64 -12.59
C THR A 48 -1.20 3.82 -12.29
N ILE A 49 -1.12 2.86 -11.37
CA ILE A 49 -2.24 2.01 -10.94
C ILE A 49 -3.36 2.87 -10.35
N MET A 50 -3.02 3.79 -9.45
CA MET A 50 -3.99 4.71 -8.85
C MET A 50 -4.66 5.61 -9.90
N ASN A 51 -3.91 6.06 -10.89
CA ASN A 51 -4.45 6.86 -11.99
C ASN A 51 -5.44 6.07 -12.85
N LEU A 52 -5.14 4.81 -13.16
CA LEU A 52 -6.04 3.92 -13.88
C LEU A 52 -7.36 3.68 -13.12
N ASN A 53 -7.27 3.48 -11.81
CA ASN A 53 -8.45 3.32 -10.99
C ASN A 53 -9.30 4.60 -10.97
N LYS A 54 -8.69 5.75 -10.65
CA LYS A 54 -9.42 7.02 -10.45
C LYS A 54 -9.95 7.62 -11.73
N ASN A 55 -9.18 7.60 -12.81
CA ASN A 55 -9.51 8.32 -14.05
C ASN A 55 -10.14 7.42 -15.12
N GLU A 56 -9.79 6.13 -15.15
CA GLU A 56 -10.32 5.19 -16.14
C GLU A 56 -11.42 4.27 -15.56
N GLY A 57 -11.65 4.33 -14.23
CA GLY A 57 -12.66 3.52 -13.55
C GLY A 57 -12.34 2.01 -13.55
N ILE A 58 -11.08 1.63 -13.70
CA ILE A 58 -10.64 0.23 -13.70
C ILE A 58 -10.55 -0.24 -12.25
N THR A 59 -11.19 -1.36 -11.92
CA THR A 59 -11.01 -2.01 -10.62
C THR A 59 -9.61 -2.61 -10.53
N ILE A 60 -8.88 -2.29 -9.46
CA ILE A 60 -7.53 -2.83 -9.22
C ILE A 60 -7.57 -3.73 -8.00
N VAL A 61 -7.07 -4.96 -8.15
CA VAL A 61 -6.75 -5.86 -7.03
C VAL A 61 -5.24 -5.96 -6.97
N LEU A 62 -4.67 -5.41 -5.91
CA LEU A 62 -3.22 -5.40 -5.67
C LEU A 62 -2.89 -6.37 -4.54
N ILE A 63 -2.05 -7.35 -4.82
CA ILE A 63 -1.46 -8.23 -3.81
C ILE A 63 -0.09 -7.66 -3.50
N THR A 64 0.15 -7.30 -2.26
CA THR A 64 1.40 -6.69 -1.81
C THR A 64 1.67 -6.99 -0.33
N HIS A 65 2.94 -6.96 0.03
CA HIS A 65 3.39 -6.97 1.42
C HIS A 65 3.96 -5.60 1.84
N TYR A 66 3.87 -4.59 0.99
CA TYR A 66 4.31 -3.23 1.29
C TYR A 66 3.16 -2.41 1.85
N MET A 67 3.29 -1.98 3.11
CA MET A 67 2.24 -1.23 3.79
C MET A 67 2.01 0.16 3.19
N ASP A 68 3.05 0.81 2.67
CA ASP A 68 2.98 2.08 1.95
C ASP A 68 2.19 2.01 0.62
N GLU A 69 1.99 0.82 0.09
CA GLU A 69 1.09 0.56 -1.02
C GLU A 69 -0.35 0.29 -0.54
N ALA A 70 -0.49 -0.57 0.48
CA ALA A 70 -1.78 -0.95 1.02
C ALA A 70 -2.58 0.24 1.60
N VAL A 71 -1.91 1.23 2.21
CA VAL A 71 -2.56 2.44 2.74
C VAL A 71 -3.22 3.32 1.66
N LYS A 72 -2.87 3.14 0.39
CA LYS A 72 -3.44 3.90 -0.74
C LYS A 72 -4.72 3.27 -1.31
N ALA A 73 -5.06 2.06 -0.89
CA ALA A 73 -6.25 1.35 -1.36
C ALA A 73 -7.52 1.89 -0.70
N ASP A 74 -8.65 1.72 -1.39
CA ASP A 74 -9.97 2.03 -0.81
C ASP A 74 -10.39 0.94 0.20
N ARG A 75 -9.91 -0.29 0.01
CA ARG A 75 -10.22 -1.47 0.83
C ARG A 75 -9.00 -2.36 0.94
N VAL A 76 -8.75 -2.86 2.14
CA VAL A 76 -7.67 -3.82 2.45
C VAL A 76 -8.31 -5.11 2.95
N VAL A 77 -7.85 -6.23 2.38
CA VAL A 77 -8.24 -7.57 2.81
C VAL A 77 -6.99 -8.31 3.26
N VAL A 78 -6.95 -8.70 4.52
CA VAL A 78 -5.87 -9.51 5.09
C VAL A 78 -6.27 -10.98 5.05
N MET A 79 -5.41 -11.79 4.46
CA MET A 79 -5.64 -13.23 4.33
C MET A 79 -4.56 -14.02 5.05
N ASP A 80 -4.96 -15.07 5.75
CA ASP A 80 -4.08 -16.08 6.33
C ASP A 80 -4.68 -17.46 6.17
N ASN A 81 -3.85 -18.44 5.78
CA ASN A 81 -4.26 -19.84 5.57
C ASN A 81 -5.55 -20.00 4.74
N GLY A 82 -5.72 -19.18 3.69
CA GLY A 82 -6.88 -19.23 2.79
C GLY A 82 -8.17 -18.65 3.37
N LYS A 83 -8.10 -17.95 4.51
CA LYS A 83 -9.24 -17.29 5.16
C LYS A 83 -9.03 -15.78 5.22
N ILE A 84 -10.12 -15.04 5.12
CA ILE A 84 -10.11 -13.60 5.37
C ILE A 84 -10.06 -13.38 6.90
N MET A 85 -9.05 -12.70 7.35
CA MET A 85 -8.81 -12.39 8.77
C MET A 85 -9.26 -10.98 9.13
N LEU A 86 -9.02 -10.00 8.24
CA LEU A 86 -9.48 -8.62 8.36
C LEU A 86 -9.95 -8.13 7.00
N ASP A 87 -10.94 -7.25 6.99
CA ASP A 87 -11.52 -6.67 5.78
C ASP A 87 -12.12 -5.31 6.12
N GLY A 88 -11.63 -4.24 5.52
CA GLY A 88 -12.08 -2.87 5.79
C GLY A 88 -11.26 -1.84 5.06
N THR A 89 -11.45 -0.58 5.43
CA THR A 89 -10.57 0.50 4.99
C THR A 89 -9.17 0.33 5.58
N PRO A 90 -8.12 0.95 4.99
CA PRO A 90 -6.78 0.91 5.59
C PRO A 90 -6.77 1.33 7.06
N ARG A 91 -7.54 2.36 7.44
CA ARG A 91 -7.62 2.83 8.83
C ARG A 91 -8.21 1.80 9.78
N GLU A 92 -9.24 1.09 9.35
CA GLU A 92 -9.88 0.04 10.16
C GLU A 92 -8.96 -1.17 10.32
N VAL A 93 -8.33 -1.60 9.24
CA VAL A 93 -7.46 -2.78 9.24
C VAL A 93 -6.19 -2.54 10.05
N PHE A 94 -5.51 -1.40 9.85
CA PHE A 94 -4.26 -1.09 10.55
C PHE A 94 -4.47 -0.55 11.98
N ALA A 95 -5.71 -0.31 12.41
CA ALA A 95 -6.01 0.01 13.80
C ALA A 95 -5.74 -1.17 14.76
N ASP A 96 -5.90 -2.40 14.28
CA ASP A 96 -5.68 -3.61 15.07
C ASP A 96 -4.23 -4.11 14.92
N VAL A 97 -3.28 -3.33 15.47
CA VAL A 97 -1.83 -3.61 15.39
C VAL A 97 -1.50 -4.99 15.98
N ASP A 98 -2.13 -5.35 17.10
CA ASP A 98 -1.89 -6.65 17.76
C ASP A 98 -2.33 -7.80 16.85
N LYS A 99 -3.46 -7.67 16.20
CA LYS A 99 -3.95 -8.67 15.26
C LYS A 99 -3.03 -8.81 14.06
N MET A 100 -2.57 -7.70 13.47
CA MET A 100 -1.61 -7.70 12.36
C MET A 100 -0.31 -8.41 12.78
N LYS A 101 0.27 -8.05 13.94
CA LYS A 101 1.47 -8.70 14.50
C LYS A 101 1.24 -10.20 14.75
N SER A 102 0.06 -10.60 15.23
CA SER A 102 -0.27 -12.03 15.45
C SER A 102 -0.32 -12.85 14.16
N LEU A 103 -0.57 -12.20 13.02
CA LEU A 103 -0.56 -12.78 11.68
C LEU A 103 0.83 -12.69 11.01
N SER A 104 1.86 -12.25 11.73
CA SER A 104 3.21 -12.00 11.22
C SER A 104 3.23 -10.97 10.07
N LEU A 105 2.30 -10.02 10.12
CA LEU A 105 2.20 -8.91 9.17
C LEU A 105 2.62 -7.61 9.84
N GLU A 106 3.20 -6.74 9.04
CA GLU A 106 3.57 -5.39 9.46
C GLU A 106 2.36 -4.45 9.40
N VAL A 107 2.49 -3.31 10.05
CA VAL A 107 1.61 -2.15 9.90
C VAL A 107 2.44 -0.98 9.33
N PRO A 108 1.82 0.11 8.85
CA PRO A 108 2.58 1.30 8.46
C PRO A 108 3.48 1.78 9.59
N GLN A 109 4.72 2.17 9.28
CA GLN A 109 5.70 2.62 10.28
C GLN A 109 5.17 3.75 11.17
N SER A 110 4.39 4.66 10.59
CA SER A 110 3.73 5.74 11.33
C SER A 110 2.70 5.22 12.34
N THR A 111 1.94 4.19 11.97
CA THR A 111 1.00 3.50 12.86
C THR A 111 1.75 2.81 13.99
N GLU A 112 2.80 2.09 13.66
CA GLU A 112 3.61 1.37 14.64
C GLU A 112 4.25 2.31 15.66
N LEU A 113 4.84 3.42 15.19
CA LEU A 113 5.46 4.41 16.09
C LEU A 113 4.45 4.99 17.09
N VAL A 114 3.28 5.39 16.63
CA VAL A 114 2.21 5.95 17.49
C VAL A 114 1.73 4.90 18.49
N TYR A 115 1.59 3.65 18.07
CA TYR A 115 1.22 2.52 18.91
C TYR A 115 2.26 2.24 19.99
N GLU A 116 3.55 2.13 19.64
CA GLU A 116 4.65 1.85 20.59
C GLU A 116 4.85 2.98 21.63
N LEU A 117 4.58 4.23 21.22
CA LEU A 117 4.57 5.37 22.15
C LEU A 117 3.33 5.43 23.05
N GLY A 118 2.34 4.55 22.85
CA GLY A 118 1.09 4.54 23.62
C GLY A 118 0.23 5.80 23.41
N LEU A 119 0.39 6.50 22.29
CA LEU A 119 -0.33 7.73 22.01
C LEU A 119 -1.76 7.42 21.55
N LYS A 120 -2.73 8.11 22.16
CA LYS A 120 -4.13 8.00 21.77
C LYS A 120 -4.45 8.99 20.67
N THR A 121 -4.97 8.49 19.57
CA THR A 121 -5.38 9.29 18.40
C THR A 121 -6.86 9.04 18.09
N GLU A 122 -7.51 10.01 17.48
CA GLU A 122 -8.92 9.87 17.06
C GLU A 122 -9.06 8.91 15.86
N GLN A 123 -8.02 8.81 15.05
CA GLN A 123 -7.96 7.95 13.88
C GLN A 123 -6.60 7.26 13.79
N THR A 124 -6.56 6.10 13.16
CA THR A 124 -5.30 5.39 12.87
C THR A 124 -4.41 6.26 11.97
N VAL A 125 -3.18 6.47 12.40
CA VAL A 125 -2.17 7.25 11.66
C VAL A 125 -1.57 6.35 10.57
N LEU A 126 -1.61 6.78 9.32
CA LEU A 126 -1.20 5.95 8.18
C LEU A 126 0.05 6.46 7.47
N ASN A 127 0.44 7.71 7.67
CA ASN A 127 1.55 8.33 6.97
C ASN A 127 2.38 9.25 7.88
N SER A 128 3.53 9.69 7.36
CA SER A 128 4.49 10.52 8.10
C SER A 128 3.93 11.89 8.48
N ASP A 129 3.09 12.49 7.64
CA ASP A 129 2.56 13.82 7.90
C ASP A 129 1.58 13.80 9.06
N GLU A 130 0.66 12.82 9.08
CA GLU A 130 -0.25 12.57 10.19
C GLU A 130 0.52 12.24 11.49
N CYS A 131 1.58 11.43 11.37
CA CYS A 131 2.43 11.10 12.51
C CYS A 131 3.13 12.34 13.08
N ALA A 132 3.68 13.17 12.24
CA ALA A 132 4.33 14.42 12.65
C ALA A 132 3.36 15.35 13.39
N GLU A 133 2.12 15.47 12.91
CA GLU A 133 1.08 16.27 13.56
C GLU A 133 0.73 15.72 14.96
N VAL A 134 0.56 14.43 15.09
CA VAL A 134 0.28 13.77 16.37
C VAL A 134 1.41 14.02 17.38
N LEU A 135 2.66 13.81 16.95
CA LEU A 135 3.84 14.01 17.79
C LEU A 135 4.01 15.48 18.19
N TYR A 136 3.82 16.41 17.26
CA TYR A 136 3.87 17.85 17.54
C TYR A 136 2.83 18.22 18.61
N ASN A 137 1.58 17.80 18.43
CA ASN A 137 0.51 18.11 19.37
C ASN A 137 0.75 17.47 20.76
N TYR A 138 1.35 16.28 20.80
CA TYR A 138 1.72 15.63 22.06
C TYR A 138 2.79 16.44 22.80
N LEU A 139 3.88 16.79 22.11
CA LEU A 139 4.99 17.57 22.71
C LEU A 139 4.59 18.97 23.15
N MET A 140 3.64 19.60 22.47
CA MET A 140 3.16 20.95 22.82
C MET A 140 2.16 20.95 23.99
N ARG A 141 1.56 19.80 24.33
CA ARG A 141 0.65 19.67 25.49
C ARG A 141 1.41 19.38 26.80
N GLU A 142 2.65 18.91 26.73
CA GLU A 142 3.48 18.64 27.89
C GLU A 142 4.33 19.86 28.35
N ASN A 143 4.32 20.96 27.58
CA ASN A 143 4.92 22.25 27.93
C ASN A 143 3.85 23.28 28.30
#